data_78ef8c48f4edb8195ed58e64fa228dc9
#
_entry.id   78ef8c48f4edb8195ed58e64fa228dc9
#
_cell.length_a   1.000
_cell.length_b   1.000
_cell.length_c   1.000
_cell.angle_alpha   90.00
_cell.angle_beta   90.00
_cell.angle_gamma   90.00
#
_symmetry.space_group_name_H-M   'P 1'
#
loop_
_entity.id
_entity.type
_entity.pdbx_description
1 polymer ?
#
loop_
_entity_poly.entity_id
_entity_poly.type
_entity_poly.pdbx_seq_one_letter_code
_entity_poly.pdbx_strand_id
1 'polypeptide(L)'
;MYSRMPNARLLLAAAVTAVTAVTVGCASGGNTAQDVGLVHIKVSLYRGRVVSPPVAKPGIVLTDTGGQRYDFRTRTADKVTLLFFGYTHCPDECPLTMSETAAALRDLTPAQQARIQVVFVTVDPARDTGPVLRRWLDQFNPAFVGLTGTLDAIAAAANAADIPVGRPVRQPNGSYTLDHGTEMLAFTPDNRAHLAFFPSTAPAAMAHDLELLVTGHHP
;
A
#
# COMPACT_ATOMS: atom_id res chain seq x y z
N MET A 1 -15.22 -1.83 -75.64
CA MET A 1 -16.53 -1.31 -76.10
C MET A 1 -16.91 -0.24 -75.10
N TYR A 2 -16.56 0.94 -75.38
CA TYR A 2 -17.17 2.19 -75.85
C TYR A 2 -18.61 2.36 -75.42
N SER A 3 -18.92 3.38 -74.57
CA SER A 3 -19.83 4.52 -74.88
C SER A 3 -19.95 5.42 -73.66
N ARG A 4 -19.30 6.51 -73.61
CA ARG A 4 -19.62 7.93 -73.90
C ARG A 4 -20.84 8.52 -73.21
N MET A 5 -20.53 9.61 -72.50
CA MET A 5 -21.35 10.68 -71.88
C MET A 5 -22.46 11.25 -72.82
N PRO A 6 -23.35 12.06 -72.28
CA PRO A 6 -23.07 13.51 -72.30
C PRO A 6 -23.54 14.38 -71.13
N ASN A 7 -22.88 15.56 -71.09
CA ASN A 7 -23.14 16.75 -70.29
C ASN A 7 -24.52 17.35 -70.53
N ALA A 8 -25.13 17.94 -69.48
CA ALA A 8 -26.05 19.08 -69.68
C ALA A 8 -25.81 20.14 -68.60
N ARG A 9 -25.57 21.32 -69.08
CA ARG A 9 -25.36 22.61 -68.38
C ARG A 9 -26.69 23.28 -68.09
N LEU A 10 -26.59 24.28 -67.20
CA LEU A 10 -27.45 25.52 -66.99
C LEU A 10 -28.64 25.27 -66.07
N LEU A 11 -28.93 26.15 -65.11
CA LEU A 11 -29.03 27.62 -65.10
C LEU A 11 -28.96 28.20 -63.70
N LEU A 12 -28.39 29.40 -63.58
CA LEU A 12 -28.48 30.32 -62.44
C LEU A 12 -29.90 30.74 -62.17
N ALA A 13 -30.30 30.81 -60.89
CA ALA A 13 -31.35 31.69 -60.47
C ALA A 13 -30.91 32.34 -59.13
N ALA A 14 -30.61 33.64 -59.22
CA ALA A 14 -30.36 34.47 -58.04
C ALA A 14 -31.72 34.81 -57.39
N ALA A 15 -31.88 34.47 -56.13
CA ALA A 15 -32.96 34.98 -55.30
C ALA A 15 -32.37 35.84 -54.18
N VAL A 16 -32.50 37.13 -54.31
CA VAL A 16 -32.27 38.13 -53.28
C VAL A 16 -33.42 38.04 -52.29
N THR A 17 -33.16 37.67 -51.04
CA THR A 17 -34.15 37.78 -49.96
C THR A 17 -33.61 38.64 -48.84
N ALA A 18 -34.45 39.56 -48.43
CA ALA A 18 -34.28 40.67 -47.54
C ALA A 18 -33.75 40.27 -46.14
N VAL A 19 -32.77 41.06 -45.66
CA VAL A 19 -32.29 41.04 -44.27
C VAL A 19 -33.31 41.80 -43.43
N THR A 20 -34.10 41.12 -42.62
CA THR A 20 -34.81 41.70 -41.49
C THR A 20 -33.92 41.64 -40.25
N ALA A 21 -33.43 42.81 -39.84
CA ALA A 21 -32.73 42.98 -38.58
C ALA A 21 -33.72 42.80 -37.41
N VAL A 22 -33.59 41.68 -36.69
CA VAL A 22 -34.24 41.52 -35.38
C VAL A 22 -33.24 41.96 -34.33
N THR A 23 -33.49 43.12 -33.71
CA THR A 23 -32.80 43.55 -32.50
C THR A 23 -33.25 42.69 -31.34
N VAL A 24 -32.41 41.71 -30.97
CA VAL A 24 -32.58 40.98 -29.70
C VAL A 24 -31.95 41.79 -28.60
N GLY A 25 -32.78 42.20 -27.64
CA GLY A 25 -32.38 42.94 -26.47
C GLY A 25 -31.36 42.13 -25.61
N CYS A 26 -30.37 42.85 -25.09
CA CYS A 26 -29.46 42.35 -24.06
C CYS A 26 -30.25 42.07 -22.79
N ALA A 27 -30.66 40.81 -22.59
CA ALA A 27 -30.97 40.29 -21.27
C ALA A 27 -29.65 39.91 -20.63
N SER A 28 -29.27 40.62 -19.57
CA SER A 28 -28.16 40.24 -18.66
C SER A 28 -28.50 38.94 -17.94
N GLY A 29 -28.39 37.84 -18.63
CA GLY A 29 -28.43 36.50 -18.05
C GLY A 29 -27.07 36.21 -17.43
N GLY A 30 -27.02 36.09 -16.09
CA GLY A 30 -25.83 35.69 -15.39
C GLY A 30 -25.31 34.37 -15.96
N ASN A 31 -24.09 34.41 -16.43
CA ASN A 31 -23.33 33.23 -16.83
C ASN A 31 -23.05 32.44 -15.55
N THR A 32 -23.96 31.56 -15.15
CA THR A 32 -23.58 30.45 -14.26
C THR A 32 -22.71 29.57 -15.12
N ALA A 33 -21.39 29.83 -15.09
CA ALA A 33 -20.40 28.82 -15.47
C ALA A 33 -20.77 27.58 -14.67
N GLN A 34 -21.33 26.59 -15.36
CA GLN A 34 -21.43 25.24 -14.78
C GLN A 34 -20.01 24.87 -14.49
N ASP A 35 -19.68 24.86 -13.18
CA ASP A 35 -18.47 24.27 -12.64
C ASP A 35 -18.55 22.79 -12.99
N VAL A 36 -18.03 22.45 -14.16
CA VAL A 36 -17.79 21.07 -14.55
C VAL A 36 -16.69 20.65 -13.61
N GLY A 37 -17.09 20.08 -12.48
CA GLY A 37 -16.18 19.63 -11.43
C GLY A 37 -15.08 18.78 -12.07
N LEU A 38 -13.94 19.41 -12.33
CA LEU A 38 -12.74 18.70 -12.73
C LEU A 38 -12.44 17.74 -11.59
N VAL A 39 -12.73 16.45 -11.82
CA VAL A 39 -12.27 15.38 -10.93
C VAL A 39 -10.75 15.47 -10.92
N HIS A 40 -10.21 16.12 -9.90
CA HIS A 40 -8.78 16.15 -9.67
C HIS A 40 -8.37 14.72 -9.30
N ILE A 41 -8.03 13.91 -10.30
CA ILE A 41 -7.40 12.61 -10.08
C ILE A 41 -6.02 12.93 -9.50
N LYS A 42 -5.93 12.85 -8.17
CA LYS A 42 -4.66 12.93 -7.47
C LYS A 42 -3.92 11.63 -7.81
N VAL A 43 -3.10 11.64 -8.87
CA VAL A 43 -2.25 10.51 -9.20
C VAL A 43 -1.28 10.35 -8.03
N SER A 44 -1.42 9.26 -7.29
CA SER A 44 -0.49 8.95 -6.22
C SER A 44 0.88 8.60 -6.81
N LEU A 45 1.94 9.20 -6.28
CA LEU A 45 3.31 8.81 -6.58
C LEU A 45 3.60 7.39 -6.10
N TYR A 46 2.86 6.94 -5.08
CA TYR A 46 3.03 5.65 -4.42
C TYR A 46 2.13 4.59 -5.04
N ARG A 47 2.59 3.35 -5.04
CA ARG A 47 1.92 2.16 -5.55
C ARG A 47 1.27 1.34 -4.45
N GLY A 48 1.81 1.43 -3.22
CA GLY A 48 1.16 0.97 -2.01
C GLY A 48 -0.01 1.88 -1.62
N ARG A 49 -0.81 1.43 -0.65
CA ARG A 49 -1.93 2.21 -0.14
C ARG A 49 -1.42 3.33 0.77
N VAL A 50 -1.77 4.56 0.45
CA VAL A 50 -1.53 5.70 1.34
C VAL A 50 -2.44 5.59 2.56
N VAL A 51 -1.84 5.69 3.75
CA VAL A 51 -2.53 5.67 5.05
C VAL A 51 -2.85 7.11 5.47
N SER A 52 -4.13 7.44 5.57
CA SER A 52 -4.57 8.79 5.92
C SER A 52 -5.75 8.74 6.89
N PRO A 53 -5.65 9.33 8.09
CA PRO A 53 -4.43 9.94 8.64
C PRO A 53 -3.32 8.92 8.90
N PRO A 54 -2.03 9.32 8.88
CA PRO A 54 -0.92 8.40 9.15
C PRO A 54 -0.97 7.82 10.57
N VAL A 55 -0.77 6.50 10.70
CA VAL A 55 -0.77 5.78 11.99
C VAL A 55 0.52 6.09 12.74
N ALA A 56 0.40 6.43 14.02
CA ALA A 56 1.58 6.67 14.86
C ALA A 56 2.33 5.36 15.14
N LYS A 57 3.69 5.41 15.09
CA LYS A 57 4.51 4.24 15.43
C LYS A 57 4.27 3.84 16.88
N PRO A 58 3.80 2.60 17.13
CA PRO A 58 3.41 2.17 18.48
C PRO A 58 4.64 1.96 19.39
N GLY A 59 4.43 2.20 20.69
CA GLY A 59 5.43 1.90 21.73
C GLY A 59 5.44 0.42 22.13
N ILE A 60 5.75 -0.47 21.19
CA ILE A 60 5.76 -1.91 21.40
C ILE A 60 7.05 -2.33 22.08
N VAL A 61 6.93 -3.13 23.14
CA VAL A 61 8.05 -3.79 23.80
C VAL A 61 7.75 -5.27 23.88
N LEU A 62 8.47 -6.06 23.08
CA LEU A 62 8.34 -7.51 22.98
C LEU A 62 9.71 -8.19 23.16
N THR A 63 9.78 -9.50 22.94
CA THR A 63 10.99 -10.30 22.99
C THR A 63 11.40 -10.69 21.58
N ASP A 64 12.68 -10.54 21.24
CA ASP A 64 13.18 -11.00 19.95
C ASP A 64 13.43 -12.52 19.93
N THR A 65 13.81 -13.05 18.76
CA THR A 65 14.08 -14.48 18.58
C THR A 65 15.28 -14.98 19.39
N GLY A 66 16.14 -14.11 19.87
CA GLY A 66 17.26 -14.39 20.78
C GLY A 66 16.90 -14.29 22.25
N GLY A 67 15.65 -14.02 22.60
CA GLY A 67 15.21 -13.87 23.98
C GLY A 67 15.50 -12.50 24.60
N GLN A 68 15.94 -11.53 23.81
CA GLN A 68 16.27 -10.20 24.29
C GLN A 68 15.06 -9.25 24.21
N ARG A 69 14.98 -8.32 25.16
CA ARG A 69 14.00 -7.24 25.12
C ARG A 69 14.18 -6.39 23.89
N TYR A 70 13.13 -6.22 23.10
CA TYR A 70 13.11 -5.40 21.90
C TYR A 70 12.11 -4.26 22.05
N ASP A 71 12.60 -3.05 22.16
CA ASP A 71 11.80 -1.82 22.12
C ASP A 71 11.72 -1.37 20.66
N PHE A 72 10.53 -1.49 20.08
CA PHE A 72 10.31 -1.26 18.66
C PHE A 72 10.69 0.16 18.23
N ARG A 73 10.28 1.19 18.98
CA ARG A 73 10.61 2.59 18.63
C ARG A 73 12.10 2.85 18.66
N THR A 74 12.76 2.43 19.72
CA THR A 74 14.19 2.69 19.93
C THR A 74 15.05 1.90 18.95
N ARG A 75 14.70 0.62 18.71
CA ARG A 75 15.48 -0.28 17.85
C ARG A 75 15.30 0.01 16.37
N THR A 76 14.25 0.73 15.99
CA THR A 76 13.95 1.11 14.62
C THR A 76 13.97 2.63 14.41
N ALA A 77 14.61 3.37 15.31
CA ALA A 77 14.85 4.80 15.13
C ALA A 77 15.62 5.05 13.83
N ASP A 78 15.31 6.14 13.16
CA ASP A 78 15.96 6.61 11.93
C ASP A 78 15.89 5.64 10.72
N LYS A 79 15.05 4.60 10.82
CA LYS A 79 14.84 3.63 9.74
C LYS A 79 13.42 3.68 9.19
N VAL A 80 13.29 3.43 7.90
CA VAL A 80 12.04 2.97 7.34
C VAL A 80 11.76 1.58 7.91
N THR A 81 10.62 1.40 8.55
CA THR A 81 10.31 0.16 9.28
C THR A 81 9.06 -0.47 8.74
N LEU A 82 9.18 -1.69 8.24
CA LEU A 82 8.05 -2.51 7.82
C LEU A 82 7.60 -3.37 8.99
N LEU A 83 6.38 -3.16 9.47
CA LEU A 83 5.78 -3.93 10.58
C LEU A 83 4.67 -4.82 10.03
N PHE A 84 4.79 -6.12 10.31
CA PHE A 84 3.81 -7.12 9.93
C PHE A 84 3.48 -8.05 11.10
N PHE A 85 2.18 -8.34 11.29
CA PHE A 85 1.70 -9.34 12.25
C PHE A 85 1.29 -10.60 11.48
N GLY A 86 1.75 -11.76 11.94
CA GLY A 86 1.50 -13.02 11.27
C GLY A 86 1.91 -14.22 12.12
N TYR A 87 1.95 -15.41 11.51
CA TYR A 87 2.41 -16.63 12.22
C TYR A 87 3.04 -17.63 11.23
N THR A 88 3.97 -18.47 11.73
CA THR A 88 4.77 -19.35 10.87
C THR A 88 3.94 -20.46 10.22
N HIS A 89 2.81 -20.83 10.80
CA HIS A 89 1.90 -21.88 10.31
C HIS A 89 0.77 -21.31 9.42
N CYS A 90 0.86 -20.04 9.01
CA CYS A 90 -0.04 -19.48 8.02
C CYS A 90 0.20 -20.16 6.67
N PRO A 91 -0.84 -20.73 6.01
CA PRO A 91 -0.64 -21.54 4.82
C PRO A 91 -0.19 -20.75 3.59
N ASP A 92 -0.62 -19.48 3.46
CA ASP A 92 -0.50 -18.74 2.20
C ASP A 92 0.04 -17.32 2.37
N GLU A 93 -0.68 -16.46 3.08
CA GLU A 93 -0.46 -15.00 3.11
C GLU A 93 0.88 -14.58 3.74
N CYS A 94 1.24 -15.18 4.89
CA CYS A 94 2.45 -14.78 5.59
C CYS A 94 3.73 -15.15 4.83
N PRO A 95 3.90 -16.39 4.32
CA PRO A 95 5.09 -16.73 3.53
C PRO A 95 5.14 -15.94 2.22
N LEU A 96 4.00 -15.68 1.57
CA LEU A 96 3.94 -14.84 0.38
C LEU A 96 4.42 -13.42 0.67
N THR A 97 3.87 -12.76 1.69
CA THR A 97 4.25 -11.40 2.10
C THR A 97 5.74 -11.29 2.43
N MET A 98 6.30 -12.25 3.18
CA MET A 98 7.73 -12.23 3.51
C MET A 98 8.62 -12.47 2.28
N SER A 99 8.20 -13.36 1.37
CA SER A 99 8.90 -13.62 0.11
C SER A 99 8.92 -12.40 -0.81
N GLU A 100 7.76 -11.74 -0.98
CA GLU A 100 7.62 -10.52 -1.78
C GLU A 100 8.43 -9.37 -1.18
N THR A 101 8.40 -9.22 0.14
CA THR A 101 9.22 -8.22 0.86
C THR A 101 10.72 -8.47 0.64
N ALA A 102 11.16 -9.73 0.78
CA ALA A 102 12.54 -10.08 0.51
C ALA A 102 12.94 -9.83 -0.95
N ALA A 103 12.03 -10.09 -1.90
CA ALA A 103 12.25 -9.79 -3.32
C ALA A 103 12.37 -8.26 -3.55
N ALA A 104 11.47 -7.47 -2.99
CA ALA A 104 11.51 -6.01 -3.09
C ALA A 104 12.83 -5.44 -2.53
N LEU A 105 13.31 -5.95 -1.41
CA LEU A 105 14.58 -5.50 -0.84
C LEU A 105 15.79 -5.83 -1.73
N ARG A 106 15.76 -6.94 -2.46
CA ARG A 106 16.87 -7.29 -3.39
C ARG A 106 16.97 -6.32 -4.57
N ASP A 107 15.90 -5.64 -4.94
CA ASP A 107 15.90 -4.62 -6.02
C ASP A 107 16.49 -3.28 -5.55
N LEU A 108 16.73 -3.12 -4.25
CA LEU A 108 17.32 -1.91 -3.67
C LEU A 108 18.84 -2.04 -3.55
N THR A 109 19.53 -0.90 -3.57
CA THR A 109 20.98 -0.86 -3.29
C THR A 109 21.28 -1.27 -1.83
N PRO A 110 22.48 -1.78 -1.53
CA PRO A 110 22.87 -2.10 -0.15
C PRO A 110 22.72 -0.91 0.83
N ALA A 111 22.98 0.31 0.36
CA ALA A 111 22.85 1.52 1.16
C ALA A 111 21.36 1.80 1.50
N GLN A 112 20.45 1.58 0.57
CA GLN A 112 19.00 1.70 0.82
C GLN A 112 18.51 0.58 1.74
N GLN A 113 18.92 -0.66 1.52
CA GLN A 113 18.57 -1.80 2.38
C GLN A 113 18.99 -1.56 3.84
N ALA A 114 20.17 -1.00 4.08
CA ALA A 114 20.66 -0.70 5.43
C ALA A 114 19.78 0.31 6.20
N ARG A 115 19.00 1.10 5.49
CA ARG A 115 18.04 2.06 6.05
C ARG A 115 16.64 1.49 6.30
N ILE A 116 16.43 0.22 5.97
CA ILE A 116 15.13 -0.46 6.12
C ILE A 116 15.25 -1.53 7.20
N GLN A 117 14.22 -1.66 8.03
CA GLN A 117 14.09 -2.73 9.00
C GLN A 117 12.75 -3.42 8.83
N VAL A 118 12.76 -4.72 8.57
CA VAL A 118 11.55 -5.55 8.58
C VAL A 118 11.39 -6.16 9.96
N VAL A 119 10.21 -6.01 10.54
CA VAL A 119 9.83 -6.54 11.86
C VAL A 119 8.57 -7.37 11.71
N PHE A 120 8.69 -8.64 11.98
CA PHE A 120 7.60 -9.61 12.03
C PHE A 120 7.23 -9.88 13.49
N VAL A 121 5.98 -9.67 13.86
CA VAL A 121 5.45 -9.99 15.19
C VAL A 121 4.55 -11.21 15.08
N THR A 122 4.91 -12.29 15.76
CA THR A 122 4.03 -13.46 15.76
C THR A 122 2.75 -13.21 16.54
N VAL A 123 1.62 -13.68 15.98
CA VAL A 123 0.33 -13.74 16.67
C VAL A 123 0.06 -15.12 17.30
N ASP A 124 1.03 -16.05 17.15
CA ASP A 124 0.95 -17.42 17.66
C ASP A 124 2.17 -17.79 18.51
N PRO A 125 2.39 -17.15 19.65
CA PRO A 125 3.58 -17.40 20.46
C PRO A 125 3.66 -18.83 21.02
N ALA A 126 2.54 -19.56 21.01
CA ALA A 126 2.51 -20.94 21.48
C ALA A 126 3.27 -21.91 20.53
N ARG A 127 3.13 -21.72 19.23
CA ARG A 127 3.84 -22.50 18.20
C ARG A 127 5.13 -21.83 17.72
N ASP A 128 5.12 -20.50 17.67
CA ASP A 128 6.22 -19.68 17.14
C ASP A 128 7.19 -19.27 18.26
N THR A 129 7.88 -20.27 18.84
CA THR A 129 8.97 -19.99 19.78
C THR A 129 10.10 -19.21 19.06
N GLY A 130 10.96 -18.52 19.80
CA GLY A 130 12.09 -17.76 19.23
C GLY A 130 12.87 -18.55 18.18
N PRO A 131 13.35 -19.78 18.48
CA PRO A 131 14.05 -20.62 17.50
C PRO A 131 13.20 -21.04 16.29
N VAL A 132 11.90 -21.28 16.46
CA VAL A 132 10.99 -21.61 15.33
C VAL A 132 10.84 -20.41 14.42
N LEU A 133 10.51 -19.25 15.00
CA LEU A 133 10.34 -18.00 14.27
C LEU A 133 11.63 -17.59 13.54
N ARG A 134 12.81 -17.76 14.18
CA ARG A 134 14.09 -17.44 13.54
C ARG A 134 14.35 -18.30 12.32
N ARG A 135 14.21 -19.64 12.44
CA ARG A 135 14.40 -20.54 11.31
C ARG A 135 13.43 -20.28 10.16
N TRP A 136 12.21 -19.85 10.47
CA TRP A 136 11.23 -19.53 9.45
C TRP A 136 11.60 -18.23 8.72
N LEU A 137 11.98 -17.17 9.43
CA LEU A 137 12.38 -15.89 8.84
C LEU A 137 13.67 -16.00 8.03
N ASP A 138 14.61 -16.87 8.43
CA ASP A 138 15.86 -17.10 7.72
C ASP A 138 15.67 -17.64 6.30
N GLN A 139 14.51 -18.24 6.00
CA GLN A 139 14.18 -18.70 4.65
C GLN A 139 13.95 -17.53 3.68
N PHE A 140 13.63 -16.36 4.18
CA PHE A 140 13.37 -15.16 3.39
C PHE A 140 14.53 -14.18 3.43
N ASN A 141 14.91 -13.76 4.64
CA ASN A 141 16.06 -12.88 4.86
C ASN A 141 16.53 -12.93 6.33
N PRO A 142 17.79 -13.27 6.60
CA PRO A 142 18.34 -13.31 7.97
C PRO A 142 18.30 -11.98 8.71
N ALA A 143 18.22 -10.84 7.99
CA ALA A 143 18.12 -9.51 8.58
C ALA A 143 16.71 -9.18 9.10
N PHE A 144 15.70 -10.00 8.82
CA PHE A 144 14.36 -9.78 9.35
C PHE A 144 14.34 -10.04 10.85
N VAL A 145 13.74 -9.11 11.59
CA VAL A 145 13.55 -9.22 13.04
C VAL A 145 12.25 -9.95 13.32
N GLY A 146 12.31 -11.01 14.11
CA GLY A 146 11.14 -11.71 14.62
C GLY A 146 10.90 -11.33 16.08
N LEU A 147 9.66 -11.00 16.42
CA LEU A 147 9.25 -10.67 17.78
C LEU A 147 8.16 -11.62 18.27
N THR A 148 8.24 -11.98 19.54
CA THR A 148 7.27 -12.80 20.25
C THR A 148 7.02 -12.22 21.64
N GLY A 149 6.04 -12.75 22.37
CA GLY A 149 5.69 -12.30 23.70
C GLY A 149 4.49 -13.05 24.27
N THR A 150 3.87 -12.51 25.32
CA THR A 150 2.59 -13.02 25.78
C THR A 150 1.49 -12.63 24.79
N LEU A 151 0.40 -13.41 24.74
CA LEU A 151 -0.76 -13.09 23.89
C LEU A 151 -1.30 -11.67 24.17
N ASP A 152 -1.37 -11.28 25.44
CA ASP A 152 -1.84 -9.94 25.80
C ASP A 152 -0.91 -8.82 25.31
N ALA A 153 0.42 -9.03 25.40
CA ALA A 153 1.39 -8.07 24.91
C ALA A 153 1.33 -7.94 23.38
N ILE A 154 1.16 -9.06 22.68
CA ILE A 154 1.00 -9.10 21.22
C ILE A 154 -0.30 -8.42 20.79
N ALA A 155 -1.42 -8.73 21.48
CA ALA A 155 -2.71 -8.09 21.21
C ALA A 155 -2.64 -6.58 21.46
N ALA A 156 -2.01 -6.15 22.54
CA ALA A 156 -1.80 -4.73 22.83
C ALA A 156 -0.92 -4.05 21.76
N ALA A 157 0.11 -4.74 21.26
CA ALA A 157 0.97 -4.26 20.19
C ALA A 157 0.20 -4.10 18.87
N ALA A 158 -0.62 -5.08 18.50
CA ALA A 158 -1.44 -5.05 17.30
C ALA A 158 -2.49 -3.93 17.36
N ASN A 159 -3.20 -3.81 18.49
CA ASN A 159 -4.15 -2.72 18.72
C ASN A 159 -3.49 -1.34 18.63
N ALA A 160 -2.28 -1.18 19.18
CA ALA A 160 -1.53 0.07 19.11
C ALA A 160 -1.04 0.41 17.70
N ALA A 161 -0.98 -0.57 16.80
CA ALA A 161 -0.68 -0.41 15.38
C ALA A 161 -1.94 -0.34 14.51
N ASP A 162 -3.14 -0.36 15.11
CA ASP A 162 -4.43 -0.41 14.42
C ASP A 162 -4.57 -1.65 13.50
N ILE A 163 -3.97 -2.77 13.89
CA ILE A 163 -4.03 -4.04 13.17
C ILE A 163 -4.93 -5.02 13.93
N PRO A 164 -6.02 -5.52 13.32
CA PRO A 164 -6.88 -6.49 13.96
C PRO A 164 -6.17 -7.84 14.13
N VAL A 165 -6.30 -8.44 15.32
CA VAL A 165 -5.85 -9.80 15.59
C VAL A 165 -6.98 -10.56 16.28
N GLY A 166 -7.42 -11.64 15.63
CA GLY A 166 -8.50 -12.50 16.11
C GLY A 166 -8.04 -13.56 17.09
N ARG A 167 -9.01 -14.31 17.60
CA ARG A 167 -8.76 -15.49 18.44
C ARG A 167 -8.55 -16.74 17.55
N PRO A 168 -7.85 -17.78 18.06
CA PRO A 168 -7.69 -19.03 17.33
C PRO A 168 -9.03 -19.66 16.95
N VAL A 169 -9.19 -19.95 15.65
CA VAL A 169 -10.35 -20.64 15.10
C VAL A 169 -9.97 -22.11 14.89
N ARG A 170 -10.54 -23.01 15.72
CA ARG A 170 -10.27 -24.45 15.66
C ARG A 170 -10.89 -25.07 14.41
N GLN A 171 -10.14 -25.91 13.75
CA GLN A 171 -10.56 -26.69 12.61
C GLN A 171 -11.02 -28.10 13.04
N PRO A 172 -11.86 -28.79 12.23
CA PRO A 172 -12.33 -30.15 12.54
C PRO A 172 -11.20 -31.19 12.70
N ASN A 173 -10.05 -30.97 12.06
CA ASN A 173 -8.88 -31.86 12.14
C ASN A 173 -8.02 -31.59 13.39
N GLY A 174 -8.46 -30.74 14.31
CA GLY A 174 -7.73 -30.39 15.54
C GLY A 174 -6.69 -29.27 15.37
N SER A 175 -6.40 -28.82 14.15
CA SER A 175 -5.57 -27.64 13.92
C SER A 175 -6.34 -26.36 14.24
N TYR A 176 -5.68 -25.21 14.17
CA TYR A 176 -6.33 -23.90 14.24
C TYR A 176 -5.66 -22.89 13.29
N THR A 177 -6.44 -21.94 12.86
CA THR A 177 -6.02 -20.74 12.15
C THR A 177 -6.19 -19.51 13.04
N LEU A 178 -5.49 -18.44 12.70
CA LEU A 178 -5.56 -17.16 13.38
C LEU A 178 -5.89 -16.09 12.36
N ASP A 179 -6.99 -15.38 12.61
CA ASP A 179 -7.31 -14.21 11.82
C ASP A 179 -6.44 -13.04 12.26
N HIS A 180 -5.84 -12.35 11.32
CA HIS A 180 -5.06 -11.14 11.58
C HIS A 180 -5.13 -10.21 10.36
N GLY A 181 -4.85 -8.92 10.58
CA GLY A 181 -4.67 -7.98 9.48
C GLY A 181 -3.51 -8.42 8.59
N THR A 182 -3.71 -8.33 7.29
CA THR A 182 -2.72 -8.75 6.28
C THR A 182 -1.86 -7.59 5.76
N GLU A 183 -2.14 -6.38 6.26
CA GLU A 183 -1.39 -5.19 5.93
C GLU A 183 -0.01 -5.17 6.60
N MET A 184 0.99 -4.79 5.82
CA MET A 184 2.32 -4.44 6.28
C MET A 184 2.44 -2.93 6.33
N LEU A 185 2.55 -2.35 7.54
CA LEU A 185 2.69 -0.91 7.73
C LEU A 185 4.13 -0.47 7.51
N ALA A 186 4.31 0.59 6.70
CA ALA A 186 5.61 1.21 6.47
C ALA A 186 5.73 2.52 7.26
N PHE A 187 6.47 2.47 8.36
CA PHE A 187 6.80 3.63 9.20
C PHE A 187 8.05 4.33 8.67
N THR A 188 8.04 5.65 8.71
CA THR A 188 9.20 6.50 8.39
C THR A 188 9.87 7.04 9.65
N PRO A 189 11.06 7.68 9.56
CA PRO A 189 11.76 8.24 10.72
C PRO A 189 10.98 9.29 11.53
N ASP A 190 9.92 9.86 10.95
CA ASP A 190 8.98 10.75 11.66
C ASP A 190 8.05 9.99 12.64
N ASN A 191 8.23 8.67 12.77
CA ASN A 191 7.42 7.77 13.59
C ASN A 191 5.94 7.71 13.16
N ARG A 192 5.67 7.75 11.86
CA ARG A 192 4.34 7.57 11.28
C ARG A 192 4.36 6.54 10.16
N ALA A 193 3.31 5.73 10.07
CA ALA A 193 3.08 4.88 8.91
C ALA A 193 2.30 5.69 7.88
N HIS A 194 2.93 5.92 6.75
CA HIS A 194 2.36 6.65 5.62
C HIS A 194 1.86 5.72 4.52
N LEU A 195 2.37 4.49 4.47
CA LEU A 195 1.98 3.48 3.49
C LEU A 195 1.64 2.15 4.16
N ALA A 196 0.76 1.40 3.52
CA ALA A 196 0.50 0.00 3.80
C ALA A 196 0.67 -0.82 2.53
N PHE A 197 1.32 -1.96 2.63
CA PHE A 197 1.42 -2.97 1.58
C PHE A 197 0.54 -4.17 1.94
N PHE A 198 -0.07 -4.78 0.94
CA PHE A 198 -0.93 -5.95 1.08
C PHE A 198 -0.35 -7.15 0.31
N PRO A 199 -0.77 -8.38 0.58
CA PRO A 199 -0.21 -9.59 -0.05
C PRO A 199 -0.21 -9.61 -1.58
N SER A 200 -0.96 -8.73 -2.23
CA SER A 200 -0.97 -8.58 -3.69
C SER A 200 -0.07 -7.46 -4.21
N THR A 201 0.71 -6.83 -3.34
CA THR A 201 1.62 -5.76 -3.76
C THR A 201 2.83 -6.36 -4.44
N ALA A 202 2.98 -6.14 -5.75
CA ALA A 202 4.11 -6.66 -6.51
C ALA A 202 5.45 -6.17 -5.91
N PRO A 203 6.50 -7.03 -5.85
CA PRO A 203 7.80 -6.65 -5.29
C PRO A 203 8.39 -5.37 -5.89
N ALA A 204 8.31 -5.19 -7.21
CA ALA A 204 8.79 -3.99 -7.87
C ALA A 204 8.02 -2.72 -7.48
N ALA A 205 6.73 -2.83 -7.16
CA ALA A 205 5.92 -1.73 -6.64
C ALA A 205 6.34 -1.37 -5.22
N MET A 206 6.56 -2.37 -4.37
CA MET A 206 7.07 -2.19 -3.01
C MET A 206 8.48 -1.58 -3.02
N ALA A 207 9.40 -2.08 -3.87
CA ALA A 207 10.75 -1.55 -4.00
C ALA A 207 10.74 -0.07 -4.40
N HIS A 208 9.94 0.31 -5.40
CA HIS A 208 9.75 1.69 -5.81
C HIS A 208 9.35 2.60 -4.64
N ASP A 209 8.37 2.19 -3.87
CA ASP A 209 7.89 3.00 -2.74
C ASP A 209 8.90 3.04 -1.59
N LEU A 210 9.59 1.94 -1.32
CA LEU A 210 10.65 1.90 -0.32
C LEU A 210 11.83 2.82 -0.69
N GLU A 211 12.19 2.91 -1.97
CA GLU A 211 13.20 3.86 -2.46
C GLU A 211 12.78 5.31 -2.17
N LEU A 212 11.52 5.67 -2.42
CA LEU A 212 10.99 6.99 -2.08
C LEU A 212 11.04 7.26 -0.57
N LEU A 213 10.60 6.29 0.25
CA LEU A 213 10.58 6.46 1.70
C LEU A 213 11.99 6.62 2.29
N VAL A 214 12.99 5.86 1.83
CA VAL A 214 14.37 5.98 2.33
C VAL A 214 15.06 7.27 1.88
N THR A 215 14.58 7.90 0.81
CA THR A 215 15.08 9.21 0.35
C THR A 215 14.32 10.38 0.99
N GLY A 216 13.38 10.09 1.89
CA GLY A 216 12.66 11.11 2.67
C GLY A 216 11.39 11.63 2.00
N HIS A 217 10.95 11.01 0.90
CA HIS A 217 9.64 11.30 0.31
C HIS A 217 8.59 10.43 1.00
N HIS A 218 7.54 11.07 1.53
CA HIS A 218 6.35 10.38 2.04
C HIS A 218 5.10 11.21 1.72
N PRO A 219 3.90 10.57 1.61
CA PRO A 219 2.63 11.24 1.29
C PRO A 219 2.24 12.31 2.27
#